data_6c36f6caae70d625d2d18a3a66cf5aed
#
_entry.id   6c36f6caae70d625d2d18a3a66cf5aed
#
_cell.length_a   1.000
_cell.length_b   1.000
_cell.length_c   1.000
_cell.angle_alpha   90.00
_cell.angle_beta   90.00
_cell.angle_gamma   90.00
#
_symmetry.space_group_name_H-M   'P 1'
#
loop_
_entity.id
_entity.type
_entity.pdbx_description
1 polymer ?
#
loop_
_entity_poly.entity_id
_entity_poly.type
_entity_poly.pdbx_seq_one_letter_code
_entity_poly.pdbx_strand_id
1 'polypeptide(L)'
;VTTPRPFPTDVFSDVLAANGQYVGAFQDSGLTGFARQGLAIVTCMDSRIDPLAIVGMKPGDVKILRNAGARVTEDVLRTLVLATHLLGVGRVLVMPHTDCRMAKGDESDIHRLIAERSGVDTTSIHFATVSNQQDQLVSDVAAIRGFELLPASLVVGGAIYDVHSGKLSTVSC
;
A
#
# COMPACT_ATOMS: atom_id res chain seq x y z
N VAL A 1 -24.32 15.65 16.14
CA VAL A 1 -24.57 15.48 14.70
C VAL A 1 -23.88 16.63 14.00
N THR A 2 -22.75 16.38 13.32
CA THR A 2 -22.02 17.43 12.58
C THR A 2 -22.79 17.72 11.29
N THR A 3 -23.15 18.97 11.06
CA THR A 3 -23.73 19.40 9.78
C THR A 3 -22.71 19.16 8.66
N PRO A 4 -23.07 18.46 7.56
CA PRO A 4 -22.15 18.25 6.44
C PRO A 4 -21.67 19.59 5.87
N ARG A 5 -20.37 19.73 5.70
CA ARG A 5 -19.80 20.88 4.99
C ARG A 5 -19.86 20.64 3.49
N PRO A 6 -20.08 21.68 2.66
CA PRO A 6 -20.05 21.53 1.21
C PRO A 6 -18.65 21.08 0.76
N PHE A 7 -18.59 20.33 -0.34
CA PHE A 7 -17.31 19.91 -0.93
C PHE A 7 -16.51 21.16 -1.38
N PRO A 8 -15.21 21.27 -1.05
CA PRO A 8 -14.40 22.44 -1.37
C PRO A 8 -13.95 22.44 -2.85
N THR A 9 -14.88 22.70 -3.75
CA THR A 9 -14.72 22.59 -5.21
C THR A 9 -13.53 23.38 -5.74
N ASP A 10 -13.27 24.57 -5.20
CA ASP A 10 -12.16 25.42 -5.67
C ASP A 10 -10.79 24.79 -5.43
N VAL A 11 -10.63 24.11 -4.27
CA VAL A 11 -9.37 23.45 -3.89
C VAL A 11 -9.09 22.22 -4.72
N PHE A 12 -10.14 21.55 -5.23
CA PHE A 12 -10.05 20.31 -6.02
C PHE A 12 -10.46 20.52 -7.50
N SER A 13 -10.43 21.75 -7.99
CA SER A 13 -10.85 22.07 -9.36
C SER A 13 -10.03 21.38 -10.44
N ASP A 14 -8.72 21.23 -10.22
CA ASP A 14 -7.78 20.49 -11.07
C ASP A 14 -8.12 18.99 -11.13
N VAL A 15 -8.40 18.37 -10.00
CA VAL A 15 -8.78 16.97 -9.89
C VAL A 15 -10.12 16.71 -10.60
N LEU A 16 -11.11 17.57 -10.40
CA LEU A 16 -12.42 17.46 -11.02
C LEU A 16 -12.34 17.65 -12.54
N ALA A 17 -11.54 18.60 -13.01
CA ALA A 17 -11.30 18.82 -14.43
C ALA A 17 -10.60 17.61 -15.09
N ALA A 18 -9.55 17.06 -14.45
CA ALA A 18 -8.89 15.85 -14.91
C ALA A 18 -9.82 14.63 -14.94
N ASN A 19 -10.68 14.47 -13.93
CA ASN A 19 -11.69 13.41 -13.91
C ASN A 19 -12.71 13.57 -15.05
N GLY A 20 -13.11 14.79 -15.37
CA GLY A 20 -13.98 15.06 -16.53
C GLY A 20 -13.39 14.56 -17.86
N GLN A 21 -12.08 14.73 -18.06
CA GLN A 21 -11.36 14.19 -19.22
C GLN A 21 -11.29 12.65 -19.16
N TYR A 22 -10.99 12.08 -17.99
CA TYR A 22 -10.94 10.63 -17.79
C TYR A 22 -12.28 9.95 -18.13
N VAL A 23 -13.40 10.53 -17.73
CA VAL A 23 -14.74 10.01 -18.03
C VAL A 23 -14.99 9.87 -19.54
N GLY A 24 -14.51 10.83 -20.34
CA GLY A 24 -14.63 10.80 -21.80
C GLY A 24 -13.87 9.64 -22.47
N ALA A 25 -12.83 9.11 -21.81
CA ALA A 25 -12.02 8.00 -22.32
C ALA A 25 -12.26 6.67 -21.58
N PHE A 26 -13.19 6.65 -20.61
CA PHE A 26 -13.41 5.51 -19.73
C PHE A 26 -14.00 4.32 -20.46
N GLN A 27 -13.34 3.16 -20.41
CA GLN A 27 -13.75 1.92 -21.09
C GLN A 27 -13.94 0.74 -20.12
N ASP A 28 -13.64 0.91 -18.84
CA ASP A 28 -13.55 -0.17 -17.85
C ASP A 28 -14.85 -0.45 -17.09
N SER A 29 -16.02 0.01 -17.59
CA SER A 29 -17.31 -0.13 -16.92
C SER A 29 -17.76 -1.58 -16.69
N GLY A 30 -17.18 -2.54 -17.43
CA GLY A 30 -17.46 -3.98 -17.28
C GLY A 30 -16.58 -4.69 -16.25
N LEU A 31 -15.64 -4.01 -15.60
CA LEU A 31 -14.78 -4.63 -14.58
C LEU A 31 -15.58 -4.94 -13.31
N THR A 32 -15.32 -6.14 -12.78
CA THR A 32 -15.86 -6.56 -11.48
C THR A 32 -14.88 -6.23 -10.35
N GLY A 33 -15.32 -6.39 -9.10
CA GLY A 33 -14.45 -6.25 -7.94
C GLY A 33 -13.43 -7.38 -7.75
N PHE A 34 -13.42 -8.42 -8.59
CA PHE A 34 -12.46 -9.52 -8.50
C PHE A 34 -11.07 -9.15 -9.00
N ALA A 35 -10.03 -9.74 -8.38
CA ALA A 35 -8.65 -9.67 -8.87
C ALA A 35 -8.46 -10.72 -9.98
N ARG A 36 -8.51 -10.34 -11.25
CA ARG A 36 -8.44 -11.29 -12.38
C ARG A 36 -7.16 -12.10 -12.41
N GLN A 37 -6.04 -11.54 -11.92
CA GLN A 37 -4.74 -12.22 -11.83
C GLN A 37 -4.50 -12.88 -10.47
N GLY A 38 -5.50 -12.88 -9.58
CA GLY A 38 -5.42 -13.49 -8.26
C GLY A 38 -4.34 -12.89 -7.34
N LEU A 39 -3.88 -11.68 -7.62
CA LEU A 39 -2.78 -11.03 -6.90
C LEU A 39 -3.29 -9.90 -6.01
N ALA A 40 -2.71 -9.78 -4.81
CA ALA A 40 -2.70 -8.55 -4.03
C ALA A 40 -1.26 -8.06 -3.82
N ILE A 41 -1.06 -6.74 -3.87
CA ILE A 41 0.23 -6.10 -3.59
C ILE A 41 0.06 -5.21 -2.37
N VAL A 42 0.91 -5.41 -1.35
CA VAL A 42 1.06 -4.50 -0.21
C VAL A 42 2.30 -3.66 -0.46
N THR A 43 2.14 -2.36 -0.66
CA THR A 43 3.25 -1.47 -1.01
C THR A 43 3.19 -0.12 -0.29
N CYS A 44 4.21 0.71 -0.48
CA CYS A 44 4.28 2.02 0.15
C CYS A 44 3.38 3.04 -0.57
N MET A 45 2.96 4.08 0.21
CA MET A 45 2.23 5.24 -0.32
C MET A 45 3.13 6.20 -1.13
N ASP A 46 4.42 5.94 -1.27
CA ASP A 46 5.39 6.77 -1.99
C ASP A 46 4.92 7.08 -3.41
N SER A 47 4.88 8.37 -3.77
CA SER A 47 4.34 8.84 -5.05
C SER A 47 5.13 8.41 -6.29
N ARG A 48 6.36 7.91 -6.11
CA ARG A 48 7.21 7.36 -7.20
C ARG A 48 6.78 5.96 -7.63
N ILE A 49 5.89 5.30 -6.88
CA ILE A 49 5.48 3.91 -7.11
C ILE A 49 4.17 3.89 -7.88
N ASP A 50 4.22 3.36 -9.11
CA ASP A 50 3.03 2.91 -9.84
C ASP A 50 2.98 1.37 -9.80
N PRO A 51 2.25 0.78 -8.85
CA PRO A 51 2.30 -0.66 -8.63
C PRO A 51 1.74 -1.47 -9.80
N LEU A 52 0.82 -0.93 -10.58
CA LEU A 52 0.30 -1.62 -11.75
C LEU A 52 1.35 -1.68 -12.87
N ALA A 53 1.99 -0.55 -13.16
CA ALA A 53 3.02 -0.48 -14.18
C ALA A 53 4.23 -1.37 -13.85
N ILE A 54 4.68 -1.39 -12.58
CA ILE A 54 5.83 -2.19 -12.11
C ILE A 54 5.64 -3.68 -12.41
N VAL A 55 4.41 -4.20 -12.29
CA VAL A 55 4.13 -5.64 -12.50
C VAL A 55 3.44 -5.94 -13.84
N GLY A 56 3.33 -4.94 -14.72
CA GLY A 56 2.73 -5.09 -16.06
C GLY A 56 1.24 -5.44 -16.04
N MET A 57 0.49 -4.93 -15.04
CA MET A 57 -0.93 -5.20 -14.85
C MET A 57 -1.79 -3.97 -15.11
N LYS A 58 -3.11 -4.17 -15.22
CA LYS A 58 -4.11 -3.14 -15.52
C LYS A 58 -5.18 -3.09 -14.42
N PRO A 59 -6.01 -2.04 -14.38
CA PRO A 59 -7.21 -1.99 -13.53
C PRO A 59 -8.03 -3.28 -13.64
N GLY A 60 -8.49 -3.82 -12.51
CA GLY A 60 -9.21 -5.09 -12.42
C GLY A 60 -8.35 -6.34 -12.30
N ASP A 61 -7.02 -6.27 -12.51
CA ASP A 61 -6.15 -7.45 -12.44
C ASP A 61 -5.69 -7.78 -11.01
N VAL A 62 -5.49 -6.77 -10.17
CA VAL A 62 -4.78 -6.89 -8.88
C VAL A 62 -5.42 -6.00 -7.82
N LYS A 63 -5.33 -6.41 -6.55
CA LYS A 63 -5.66 -5.56 -5.40
C LYS A 63 -4.41 -4.82 -4.94
N ILE A 64 -4.52 -3.50 -4.75
CA ILE A 64 -3.41 -2.68 -4.28
C ILE A 64 -3.74 -2.13 -2.88
N LEU A 65 -2.92 -2.46 -1.90
CA LEU A 65 -2.96 -1.93 -0.55
C LEU A 65 -1.73 -1.05 -0.34
N ARG A 66 -1.92 0.17 0.17
CA ARG A 66 -0.83 1.13 0.36
C ARG A 66 -0.88 1.77 1.74
N ASN A 67 0.28 1.82 2.40
CA ASN A 67 0.48 2.56 3.64
C ASN A 67 1.91 3.09 3.74
N ALA A 68 2.25 3.77 4.83
CA ALA A 68 3.61 4.22 5.09
C ALA A 68 4.54 3.01 5.33
N GLY A 69 5.50 2.79 4.43
CA GLY A 69 6.51 1.75 4.56
C GLY A 69 6.13 0.35 4.08
N ALA A 70 4.98 0.17 3.43
CA ALA A 70 4.50 -1.14 2.96
C ALA A 70 4.30 -2.17 4.11
N ARG A 71 3.90 -1.69 5.29
CA ARG A 71 3.81 -2.50 6.51
C ARG A 71 2.55 -3.37 6.55
N VAL A 72 2.71 -4.58 7.05
CA VAL A 72 1.60 -5.51 7.31
C VAL A 72 0.99 -5.19 8.68
N THR A 73 0.02 -4.29 8.67
CA THR A 73 -0.74 -3.84 9.83
C THR A 73 -2.02 -4.66 10.00
N GLU A 74 -2.70 -4.50 11.13
CA GLU A 74 -4.02 -5.13 11.36
C GLU A 74 -5.03 -4.78 10.25
N ASP A 75 -5.00 -3.54 9.74
CA ASP A 75 -5.87 -3.13 8.63
C ASP A 75 -5.53 -3.84 7.32
N VAL A 76 -4.24 -4.06 7.04
CA VAL A 76 -3.79 -4.87 5.90
C VAL A 76 -4.25 -6.31 6.05
N LEU A 77 -4.07 -6.93 7.22
CA LEU A 77 -4.52 -8.31 7.47
C LEU A 77 -6.04 -8.45 7.31
N ARG A 78 -6.82 -7.56 7.92
CA ARG A 78 -8.28 -7.49 7.75
C ARG A 78 -8.67 -7.39 6.27
N THR A 79 -7.99 -6.54 5.52
CA THR A 79 -8.27 -6.33 4.09
C THR A 79 -7.90 -7.56 3.27
N LEU A 80 -6.81 -8.25 3.59
CA LEU A 80 -6.41 -9.50 2.93
C LEU A 80 -7.41 -10.64 3.19
N VAL A 81 -8.02 -10.73 4.37
CA VAL A 81 -9.10 -11.70 4.64
C VAL A 81 -10.24 -11.51 3.65
N LEU A 82 -10.70 -10.26 3.48
CA LEU A 82 -11.77 -9.95 2.51
C LEU A 82 -11.32 -10.27 1.07
N ALA A 83 -10.10 -9.88 0.71
CA ALA A 83 -9.56 -10.07 -0.63
C ALA A 83 -9.40 -11.54 -1.02
N THR A 84 -8.97 -12.38 -0.08
CA THR A 84 -8.76 -13.82 -0.32
C THR A 84 -10.07 -14.61 -0.35
N HIS A 85 -10.98 -14.35 0.58
CA HIS A 85 -12.22 -15.12 0.67
C HIS A 85 -13.31 -14.68 -0.32
N LEU A 86 -13.34 -13.39 -0.71
CA LEU A 86 -14.44 -12.83 -1.49
C LEU A 86 -14.03 -12.25 -2.85
N LEU A 87 -12.76 -11.89 -3.05
CA LEU A 87 -12.34 -11.11 -4.22
C LEU A 87 -11.28 -11.80 -5.09
N GLY A 88 -11.10 -13.12 -4.94
CA GLY A 88 -10.32 -13.96 -5.83
C GLY A 88 -8.78 -13.85 -5.66
N VAL A 89 -8.29 -13.34 -4.53
CA VAL A 89 -6.84 -13.28 -4.27
C VAL A 89 -6.33 -14.64 -3.77
N GLY A 90 -5.35 -15.21 -4.48
CA GLY A 90 -4.66 -16.45 -4.13
C GLY A 90 -3.16 -16.26 -3.87
N ARG A 91 -2.63 -15.06 -4.13
CA ARG A 91 -1.23 -14.74 -3.88
C ARG A 91 -1.04 -13.27 -3.46
N VAL A 92 -0.08 -13.04 -2.56
CA VAL A 92 0.24 -11.70 -2.04
C VAL A 92 1.72 -11.41 -2.27
N LEU A 93 2.02 -10.23 -2.79
CA LEU A 93 3.37 -9.67 -2.87
C LEU A 93 3.48 -8.52 -1.87
N VAL A 94 4.38 -8.63 -0.88
CA VAL A 94 4.79 -7.50 -0.04
C VAL A 94 5.96 -6.80 -0.72
N MET A 95 5.77 -5.53 -1.08
CA MET A 95 6.69 -4.77 -1.92
C MET A 95 7.06 -3.43 -1.30
N PRO A 96 7.96 -3.39 -0.30
CA PRO A 96 8.63 -2.17 0.13
C PRO A 96 9.59 -1.66 -0.95
N HIS A 97 10.20 -0.49 -0.73
CA HIS A 97 11.05 0.13 -1.74
C HIS A 97 12.31 0.77 -1.14
N THR A 98 13.34 0.94 -1.95
CA THR A 98 14.55 1.69 -1.57
C THR A 98 14.26 3.16 -1.34
N ASP A 99 15.11 3.85 -0.58
CA ASP A 99 14.97 5.29 -0.27
C ASP A 99 13.62 5.65 0.39
N CYS A 100 13.04 4.74 1.18
CA CYS A 100 11.79 4.96 1.89
C CYS A 100 11.98 5.88 3.09
N ARG A 101 11.04 6.85 3.28
CA ARG A 101 11.06 7.72 4.47
C ARG A 101 11.01 6.94 5.78
N MET A 102 10.27 5.82 5.80
CA MET A 102 10.11 4.98 6.99
C MET A 102 11.38 4.21 7.38
N ALA A 103 12.38 4.16 6.49
CA ALA A 103 13.70 3.57 6.72
C ALA A 103 14.79 4.62 6.98
N LYS A 104 14.43 5.90 7.15
CA LYS A 104 15.36 7.02 7.42
C LYS A 104 15.17 7.50 8.85
N GLY A 105 15.87 6.88 9.79
CA GLY A 105 15.76 7.19 11.21
C GLY A 105 14.79 6.29 11.95
N ASP A 106 14.69 6.52 13.24
CA ASP A 106 13.83 5.77 14.14
C ASP A 106 12.49 6.49 14.41
N GLU A 107 11.68 5.89 15.25
CA GLU A 107 10.38 6.41 15.67
C GLU A 107 10.50 7.79 16.33
N SER A 108 11.51 7.97 17.18
CA SER A 108 11.74 9.23 17.90
C SER A 108 12.13 10.38 16.95
N ASP A 109 12.86 10.07 15.87
CA ASP A 109 13.18 11.04 14.83
C ASP A 109 11.95 11.56 14.11
N ILE A 110 10.99 10.67 13.84
CA ILE A 110 9.72 11.07 13.18
C ILE A 110 8.92 11.98 14.10
N HIS A 111 8.72 11.61 15.36
CA HIS A 111 8.03 12.43 16.34
C HIS A 111 8.65 13.83 16.47
N ARG A 112 9.97 13.88 16.64
CA ARG A 112 10.73 15.12 16.72
C ARG A 112 10.56 16.00 15.48
N LEU A 113 10.70 15.43 14.28
CA LEU A 113 10.56 16.18 13.04
C LEU A 113 9.15 16.73 12.83
N ILE A 114 8.11 16.01 13.22
CA ILE A 114 6.73 16.48 13.15
C ILE A 114 6.52 17.63 14.15
N ALA A 115 6.98 17.46 15.39
CA ALA A 115 6.90 18.49 16.41
C ALA A 115 7.61 19.80 16.00
N GLU A 116 8.83 19.68 15.44
CA GLU A 116 9.61 20.82 14.95
C GLU A 116 8.92 21.56 13.79
N ARG A 117 8.23 20.85 12.89
CA ARG A 117 7.59 21.44 11.70
C ARG A 117 6.19 21.99 11.94
N SER A 118 5.42 21.35 12.80
CA SER A 118 3.99 21.64 12.96
C SER A 118 3.57 21.95 14.39
N GLY A 119 4.46 21.76 15.39
CA GLY A 119 4.11 21.89 16.80
C GLY A 119 3.20 20.77 17.34
N VAL A 120 2.97 19.71 16.55
CA VAL A 120 2.06 18.62 16.93
C VAL A 120 2.85 17.53 17.68
N ASP A 121 2.35 17.14 18.85
CA ASP A 121 2.83 15.96 19.58
C ASP A 121 2.17 14.70 19.01
N THR A 122 3.00 13.79 18.49
CA THR A 122 2.55 12.52 17.89
C THR A 122 3.03 11.30 18.68
N THR A 123 3.54 11.47 19.90
CA THR A 123 4.11 10.38 20.72
C THR A 123 3.13 9.24 21.04
N SER A 124 1.82 9.48 20.90
CA SER A 124 0.76 8.46 21.04
C SER A 124 0.56 7.59 19.79
N ILE A 125 1.23 7.91 18.66
CA ILE A 125 1.09 7.18 17.40
C ILE A 125 2.33 6.32 17.19
N HIS A 126 2.13 5.07 16.81
CA HIS A 126 3.19 4.19 16.35
C HIS A 126 3.29 4.22 14.82
N PHE A 127 4.38 4.78 14.28
CA PHE A 127 4.59 4.91 12.83
C PHE A 127 5.13 3.64 12.19
N ALA A 128 5.63 2.70 12.95
CA ALA A 128 6.22 1.45 12.48
C ALA A 128 7.42 1.66 11.54
N THR A 129 8.39 2.47 11.99
CA THR A 129 9.65 2.68 11.29
C THR A 129 10.43 1.39 11.06
N VAL A 130 11.32 1.39 10.08
CA VAL A 130 12.06 0.21 9.62
C VAL A 130 13.55 0.44 9.76
N SER A 131 14.20 -0.27 10.67
CA SER A 131 15.66 -0.20 10.83
C SER A 131 16.42 -1.05 9.80
N ASN A 132 15.89 -2.22 9.45
CA ASN A 132 16.40 -3.09 8.39
C ASN A 132 15.24 -3.52 7.51
N GLN A 133 15.25 -3.07 6.25
CA GLN A 133 14.15 -3.30 5.33
C GLN A 133 13.98 -4.76 4.95
N GLN A 134 15.08 -5.51 4.83
CA GLN A 134 15.03 -6.92 4.47
C GLN A 134 14.46 -7.77 5.61
N ASP A 135 14.93 -7.57 6.84
CA ASP A 135 14.44 -8.28 8.02
C ASP A 135 12.98 -7.97 8.28
N GLN A 136 12.60 -6.71 8.07
CA GLN A 136 11.22 -6.29 8.23
C GLN A 136 10.30 -6.93 7.19
N LEU A 137 10.75 -7.02 5.93
CA LEU A 137 9.99 -7.69 4.87
C LEU A 137 9.77 -9.18 5.19
N VAL A 138 10.79 -9.86 5.69
CA VAL A 138 10.67 -11.26 6.16
C VAL A 138 9.62 -11.38 7.26
N SER A 139 9.66 -10.46 8.23
CA SER A 139 8.70 -10.42 9.34
C SER A 139 7.27 -10.15 8.86
N ASP A 140 7.09 -9.20 7.94
CA ASP A 140 5.78 -8.84 7.37
C ASP A 140 5.19 -9.99 6.53
N VAL A 141 6.01 -10.70 5.75
CA VAL A 141 5.58 -11.92 5.02
C VAL A 141 5.19 -13.03 5.99
N ALA A 142 5.97 -13.23 7.06
CA ALA A 142 5.66 -14.22 8.10
C ALA A 142 4.35 -13.89 8.82
N ALA A 143 4.06 -12.62 9.08
CA ALA A 143 2.81 -12.19 9.70
C ALA A 143 1.58 -12.56 8.85
N ILE A 144 1.65 -12.42 7.52
CA ILE A 144 0.57 -12.85 6.63
C ILE A 144 0.43 -14.38 6.65
N ARG A 145 1.54 -15.12 6.53
CA ARG A 145 1.52 -16.60 6.51
C ARG A 145 1.01 -17.21 7.81
N GLY A 146 1.30 -16.56 8.94
CA GLY A 146 0.86 -17.02 10.27
C GLY A 146 -0.52 -16.55 10.69
N PHE A 147 -1.22 -15.75 9.86
CA PHE A 147 -2.51 -15.22 10.24
C PHE A 147 -3.62 -16.25 10.02
N GLU A 148 -4.20 -16.76 11.09
CA GLU A 148 -5.13 -17.90 11.11
C GLU A 148 -6.40 -17.72 10.25
N LEU A 149 -6.80 -16.47 9.98
CA LEU A 149 -8.00 -16.15 9.19
C LEU A 149 -7.71 -16.12 7.68
N LEU A 150 -6.48 -16.33 7.24
CA LEU A 150 -6.13 -16.43 5.82
C LEU A 150 -6.07 -17.89 5.38
N PRO A 151 -6.39 -18.19 4.09
CA PRO A 151 -6.32 -19.55 3.58
C PRO A 151 -4.90 -20.12 3.67
N ALA A 152 -4.76 -21.37 4.12
CA ALA A 152 -3.46 -22.05 4.16
C ALA A 152 -2.80 -22.21 2.77
N SER A 153 -3.59 -22.16 1.71
CA SER A 153 -3.14 -22.20 0.31
C SER A 153 -2.64 -20.86 -0.22
N LEU A 154 -2.75 -19.77 0.57
CA LEU A 154 -2.32 -18.46 0.13
C LEU A 154 -0.81 -18.41 -0.07
N VAL A 155 -0.37 -18.07 -1.28
CA VAL A 155 1.06 -17.90 -1.59
C VAL A 155 1.48 -16.47 -1.26
N VAL A 156 2.52 -16.32 -0.42
CA VAL A 156 3.02 -14.99 -0.02
C VAL A 156 4.50 -14.89 -0.33
N GLY A 157 4.89 -13.83 -1.04
CA GLY A 157 6.28 -13.51 -1.37
C GLY A 157 6.64 -12.07 -1.03
N GLY A 158 7.95 -11.82 -0.88
CA GLY A 158 8.51 -10.51 -0.63
C GLY A 158 9.49 -10.10 -1.73
N ALA A 159 9.44 -8.82 -2.13
CA ALA A 159 10.44 -8.24 -3.03
C ALA A 159 10.61 -6.74 -2.74
N ILE A 160 11.81 -6.22 -2.91
CA ILE A 160 12.14 -4.79 -2.72
C ILE A 160 12.19 -4.11 -4.08
N TYR A 161 11.41 -3.06 -4.24
CA TYR A 161 11.42 -2.21 -5.43
C TYR A 161 12.48 -1.11 -5.32
N ASP A 162 13.33 -1.00 -6.31
CA ASP A 162 14.32 0.08 -6.38
C ASP A 162 13.74 1.26 -7.15
N VAL A 163 13.51 2.39 -6.47
CA VAL A 163 12.91 3.59 -7.04
C VAL A 163 13.80 4.32 -8.06
N HIS A 164 15.08 3.97 -8.13
CA HIS A 164 16.03 4.60 -9.06
C HIS A 164 16.21 3.80 -10.36
N SER A 165 16.14 2.48 -10.27
CA SER A 165 16.34 1.60 -11.44
C SER A 165 15.06 0.95 -11.96
N GLY A 166 13.97 0.99 -11.19
CA GLY A 166 12.73 0.27 -11.49
C GLY A 166 12.83 -1.24 -11.26
N LYS A 167 13.93 -1.73 -10.71
CA LYS A 167 14.16 -3.17 -10.51
C LYS A 167 13.39 -3.69 -9.30
N LEU A 168 12.76 -4.85 -9.47
CA LEU A 168 12.16 -5.63 -8.40
C LEU A 168 13.11 -6.78 -8.02
N SER A 169 13.63 -6.76 -6.80
CA SER A 169 14.57 -7.75 -6.26
C SER A 169 13.87 -8.64 -5.24
N THR A 170 13.79 -9.94 -5.50
CA THR A 170 13.15 -10.92 -4.60
C THR A 170 13.96 -11.10 -3.32
N VAL A 171 13.24 -11.34 -2.22
CA VAL A 171 13.83 -11.63 -0.91
C VAL A 171 13.36 -13.01 -0.47
N SER A 172 14.29 -13.83 0.02
CA SER A 172 13.95 -15.11 0.63
C SER A 172 13.27 -14.87 1.99
N CYS A 173 12.02 -15.27 2.11
CA CYS A 173 11.18 -15.07 3.30
C CYS A 173 10.65 -16.41 3.80
#